data_040095bbe996bd7e3af9f77112b1f170
#
_entry.id   040095bbe996bd7e3af9f77112b1f170
#
_cell.length_a   1.000
_cell.length_b   1.000
_cell.length_c   1.000
_cell.angle_alpha   90.00
_cell.angle_beta   90.00
_cell.angle_gamma   90.00
#
_symmetry.space_group_name_H-M   'P 1'
#
loop_
_entity.id
_entity.type
_entity.pdbx_description
1 polymer ?
#
loop_
_entity_poly.entity_id
_entity_poly.type
_entity_poly.pdbx_seq_one_letter_code
_entity_poly.pdbx_strand_id
1 'polypeptide(L)'
;MVPRTLSSILDPMGAFSSELCPAPAMLACAVAALLCCVSTASAHPLAPSLIRIEEYAPGQADVTWKTPKLQVPGSRLKPVLPDHCKSLSQPKLREQGTAHIYTWRIDCGDRGLSLASIGADGIAESRTDVIVHIELLDGRIYRSILTDDEPRWSVPEVQSNWDVFTNYARLGFEHILSGFDHLSFVFGLMLLVSPRRLFWVVTAFTIGHSITLALSALDVVRVQQRPIEILIALSIGVVAWEVVRVANSERTGFTRLPVMMAATFGLLHGLGFAGALRALGLPQGAIPLSLFSFNVGIEVGQLAFVAVALVPVALVSSSNSLSPTFRRVSAYIIGSLAFYWVFVRALT
;
A
#
# COMPACT_ATOMS: atom_id res chain seq x y z
N MET A 1 20.79 -52.90 71.80
CA MET A 1 20.71 -53.98 70.84
C MET A 1 19.80 -53.48 69.68
N VAL A 2 20.35 -53.43 68.49
CA VAL A 2 19.74 -53.06 67.18
C VAL A 2 18.80 -54.18 66.75
N PRO A 3 17.77 -53.99 65.85
CA PRO A 3 17.98 -53.73 64.45
C PRO A 3 16.95 -52.73 63.82
N ARG A 4 17.42 -51.91 62.96
CA ARG A 4 17.34 -51.87 61.42
C ARG A 4 16.14 -52.61 60.80
N THR A 5 15.40 -51.83 59.99
CA THR A 5 15.09 -51.90 58.60
C THR A 5 13.60 -51.69 58.32
N LEU A 6 13.33 -50.83 57.39
CA LEU A 6 12.49 -50.92 56.21
C LEU A 6 11.83 -49.59 55.92
N SER A 7 12.52 -48.79 55.09
CA SER A 7 11.90 -47.71 54.41
C SER A 7 12.46 -47.71 52.95
N SER A 8 11.85 -48.49 52.12
CA SER A 8 12.05 -48.41 50.67
C SER A 8 10.82 -49.01 50.05
N ILE A 9 9.93 -48.21 49.51
CA ILE A 9 8.98 -48.41 48.45
C ILE A 9 7.99 -47.25 48.50
N LEU A 10 8.24 -46.22 47.74
CA LEU A 10 7.26 -45.30 47.11
C LEU A 10 8.00 -44.12 46.52
N ASP A 11 8.63 -44.38 45.37
CA ASP A 11 8.76 -43.36 44.32
C ASP A 11 8.31 -43.99 43.02
N PRO A 12 7.27 -43.49 42.39
CA PRO A 12 7.36 -43.24 41.00
C PRO A 12 6.54 -42.01 40.59
N MET A 13 7.11 -40.84 40.68
CA MET A 13 6.65 -39.76 39.81
C MET A 13 7.89 -39.15 39.16
N GLY A 14 8.15 -39.71 37.97
CA GLY A 14 9.18 -39.24 37.10
C GLY A 14 9.05 -37.75 36.86
N ALA A 15 10.09 -37.03 37.15
CA ALA A 15 10.29 -35.66 36.76
C ALA A 15 10.16 -35.57 35.24
N PHE A 16 9.08 -34.97 34.79
CA PHE A 16 8.99 -34.45 33.42
C PHE A 16 10.04 -33.34 33.33
N SER A 17 11.24 -33.70 32.90
CA SER A 17 12.22 -32.72 32.45
C SER A 17 11.64 -32.01 31.26
N SER A 18 11.22 -30.76 31.46
CA SER A 18 10.94 -29.82 30.40
C SER A 18 12.26 -29.51 29.67
N GLU A 19 12.67 -30.40 28.80
CA GLU A 19 13.71 -30.06 27.83
C GLU A 19 13.17 -28.97 26.91
N LEU A 20 13.48 -27.72 27.25
CA LEU A 20 13.33 -26.61 26.34
C LEU A 20 14.13 -26.95 25.08
N CYS A 21 13.43 -27.05 23.96
CA CYS A 21 14.02 -27.22 22.64
C CYS A 21 15.17 -26.19 22.49
N PRO A 22 16.38 -26.58 22.11
CA PRO A 22 17.52 -25.67 22.04
C PRO A 22 17.22 -24.53 21.07
N ALA A 23 17.59 -23.32 21.46
CA ALA A 23 17.37 -22.08 20.71
C ALA A 23 17.61 -22.17 19.17
N PRO A 24 18.60 -22.94 18.68
CA PRO A 24 18.80 -23.13 17.24
C PRO A 24 17.68 -23.94 16.55
N ALA A 25 17.04 -24.87 17.26
CA ALA A 25 15.92 -25.63 16.68
C ALA A 25 14.63 -24.77 16.56
N MET A 26 14.37 -23.89 17.52
CA MET A 26 13.27 -22.91 17.40
C MET A 26 13.51 -21.91 16.27
N LEU A 27 14.75 -21.48 16.08
CA LEU A 27 15.12 -20.61 14.98
C LEU A 27 14.96 -21.33 13.62
N ALA A 28 15.38 -22.58 13.53
CA ALA A 28 15.23 -23.40 12.32
C ALA A 28 13.75 -23.64 11.99
N CYS A 29 12.88 -23.93 12.97
CA CYS A 29 11.44 -24.07 12.79
C CYS A 29 10.77 -22.73 12.39
N ALA A 30 11.19 -21.61 12.97
CA ALA A 30 10.69 -20.29 12.60
C ALA A 30 11.10 -19.92 11.17
N VAL A 31 12.35 -20.20 10.78
CA VAL A 31 12.84 -19.98 9.41
C VAL A 31 12.15 -20.91 8.41
N ALA A 32 11.93 -22.19 8.76
CA ALA A 32 11.20 -23.12 7.91
C ALA A 32 9.72 -22.74 7.76
N ALA A 33 9.06 -22.27 8.83
CA ALA A 33 7.70 -21.73 8.77
C ALA A 33 7.61 -20.45 7.93
N LEU A 34 8.60 -19.55 8.03
CA LEU A 34 8.70 -18.37 7.17
C LEU A 34 8.90 -18.75 5.69
N LEU A 35 9.77 -19.73 5.41
CA LEU A 35 10.02 -20.23 4.06
C LEU A 35 8.80 -20.97 3.47
N CYS A 36 8.01 -21.68 4.27
CA CYS A 36 6.74 -22.28 3.85
C CYS A 36 5.64 -21.24 3.59
N CYS A 37 5.65 -20.11 4.28
CA CYS A 37 4.70 -19.01 4.01
C CYS A 37 5.09 -18.16 2.79
N VAL A 38 6.32 -18.27 2.28
CA VAL A 38 6.80 -17.56 1.09
C VAL A 38 6.36 -18.25 -0.22
N SER A 39 5.75 -19.45 -0.14
CA SER A 39 5.18 -20.09 -1.32
C SER A 39 4.00 -19.29 -1.85
N THR A 40 4.27 -18.53 -2.91
CA THR A 40 3.32 -17.95 -3.85
C THR A 40 2.40 -16.82 -3.35
N ALA A 41 2.89 -15.86 -2.61
CA ALA A 41 2.32 -14.52 -2.75
C ALA A 41 2.89 -13.87 -4.02
N SER A 42 2.55 -14.43 -5.17
CA SER A 42 2.61 -13.73 -6.46
C SER A 42 1.45 -12.74 -6.50
N ALA A 43 1.44 -11.82 -5.57
CA ALA A 43 0.60 -10.65 -5.61
C ALA A 43 1.38 -9.55 -6.31
N HIS A 44 1.66 -9.75 -7.60
CA HIS A 44 1.65 -8.60 -8.48
C HIS A 44 0.16 -8.31 -8.70
N PRO A 45 -0.42 -7.22 -8.16
CA PRO A 45 -1.66 -6.74 -8.70
C PRO A 45 -1.39 -6.56 -10.18
N LEU A 46 -2.15 -7.23 -11.03
CA LEU A 46 -2.09 -7.04 -12.47
C LEU A 46 -2.18 -5.53 -12.65
N ALA A 47 -1.21 -4.93 -13.35
CA ALA A 47 -1.19 -3.48 -13.51
C ALA A 47 -2.55 -3.05 -14.04
N PRO A 48 -3.20 -2.02 -13.45
CA PRO A 48 -4.53 -1.61 -13.87
C PRO A 48 -4.52 -1.21 -15.33
N SER A 49 -5.61 -1.46 -16.02
CA SER A 49 -5.81 -0.98 -17.39
C SER A 49 -6.20 0.50 -17.34
N LEU A 50 -5.97 1.24 -18.42
CA LEU A 50 -6.24 2.67 -18.53
C LEU A 50 -7.03 2.98 -19.80
N ILE A 51 -8.17 3.64 -19.63
CA ILE A 51 -8.88 4.36 -20.69
C ILE A 51 -8.51 5.83 -20.54
N ARG A 52 -7.83 6.39 -21.56
CA ARG A 52 -7.54 7.82 -21.62
C ARG A 52 -8.24 8.40 -22.83
N ILE A 53 -9.01 9.48 -22.62
CA ILE A 53 -9.74 10.20 -23.66
C ILE A 53 -9.34 11.66 -23.57
N GLU A 54 -8.79 12.20 -24.64
CA GLU A 54 -8.32 13.58 -24.73
C GLU A 54 -9.07 14.28 -25.86
N GLU A 55 -9.92 15.23 -25.50
CA GLU A 55 -10.67 16.03 -26.45
C GLU A 55 -9.76 17.09 -27.08
N TYR A 56 -9.61 17.09 -28.41
CA TYR A 56 -8.77 18.03 -29.15
C TYR A 56 -9.57 19.01 -30.00
N ALA A 57 -10.84 18.71 -30.26
CA ALA A 57 -11.79 19.59 -30.93
C ALA A 57 -13.20 19.33 -30.36
N PRO A 58 -14.16 20.23 -30.47
CA PRO A 58 -15.52 20.05 -29.97
C PRO A 58 -16.10 18.71 -30.42
N GLY A 59 -16.39 17.82 -29.44
CA GLY A 59 -16.93 16.50 -29.71
C GLY A 59 -15.94 15.47 -30.27
N GLN A 60 -14.70 15.85 -30.59
CA GLN A 60 -13.69 14.94 -31.14
C GLN A 60 -12.58 14.67 -30.15
N ALA A 61 -12.24 13.40 -29.96
CA ALA A 61 -11.25 12.99 -28.99
C ALA A 61 -10.32 11.89 -29.50
N ASP A 62 -9.10 11.90 -28.99
CA ASP A 62 -8.16 10.79 -29.09
C ASP A 62 -8.40 9.83 -27.93
N VAL A 63 -8.56 8.54 -28.22
CA VAL A 63 -8.75 7.49 -27.22
C VAL A 63 -7.49 6.64 -27.15
N THR A 64 -6.99 6.44 -25.95
CA THR A 64 -5.89 5.52 -25.63
C THR A 64 -6.38 4.46 -24.67
N TRP A 65 -6.34 3.19 -25.09
CA TRP A 65 -6.58 2.03 -24.26
C TRP A 65 -5.26 1.32 -23.98
N LYS A 66 -4.84 1.31 -22.73
CA LYS A 66 -3.63 0.60 -22.29
C LYS A 66 -4.04 -0.57 -21.40
N THR A 67 -3.58 -1.77 -21.73
CA THR A 67 -3.86 -2.98 -20.96
C THR A 67 -2.60 -3.84 -20.83
N PRO A 68 -2.41 -4.59 -19.72
CA PRO A 68 -1.28 -5.49 -19.57
C PRO A 68 -1.26 -6.57 -20.66
N LYS A 69 -0.05 -6.95 -21.10
CA LYS A 69 0.13 -8.12 -22.00
C LYS A 69 -0.26 -9.43 -21.30
N LEU A 70 0.08 -9.51 -20.01
CA LEU A 70 -0.28 -10.65 -19.19
C LEU A 70 -1.70 -10.44 -18.66
N GLN A 71 -2.64 -11.22 -19.16
CA GLN A 71 -4.04 -11.20 -18.75
C GLN A 71 -4.43 -12.56 -18.21
N VAL A 72 -5.47 -12.61 -17.39
CA VAL A 72 -6.05 -13.88 -16.94
C VAL A 72 -6.56 -14.66 -18.16
N PRO A 73 -6.20 -15.92 -18.34
CA PRO A 73 -6.67 -16.72 -19.46
C PRO A 73 -8.21 -16.73 -19.53
N GLY A 74 -8.74 -16.36 -20.71
CA GLY A 74 -10.19 -16.29 -20.93
C GLY A 74 -10.82 -14.92 -20.64
N SER A 75 -10.12 -13.98 -19.97
CA SER A 75 -10.63 -12.62 -19.79
C SER A 75 -10.62 -11.84 -21.10
N ARG A 76 -11.66 -11.02 -21.32
CA ARG A 76 -11.80 -10.16 -22.49
C ARG A 76 -12.08 -8.73 -22.04
N LEU A 77 -11.09 -8.12 -21.42
CA LEU A 77 -11.21 -6.75 -20.95
C LEU A 77 -11.22 -5.80 -22.15
N LYS A 78 -12.32 -5.04 -22.33
CA LYS A 78 -12.51 -4.11 -23.46
C LYS A 78 -13.10 -2.79 -22.96
N PRO A 79 -12.63 -1.66 -23.49
CA PRO A 79 -13.22 -0.36 -23.19
C PRO A 79 -14.60 -0.25 -23.84
N VAL A 80 -15.55 0.33 -23.12
CA VAL A 80 -16.89 0.68 -23.58
C VAL A 80 -16.97 2.19 -23.66
N LEU A 81 -17.18 2.69 -24.87
CA LEU A 81 -17.37 4.10 -25.14
C LEU A 81 -18.85 4.44 -25.27
N PRO A 82 -19.23 5.73 -25.16
CA PRO A 82 -20.63 6.13 -25.30
C PRO A 82 -21.20 5.75 -26.66
N ASP A 83 -22.44 5.25 -26.70
CA ASP A 83 -23.08 4.75 -27.91
C ASP A 83 -23.21 5.80 -29.02
N HIS A 84 -23.24 7.08 -28.68
CA HIS A 84 -23.33 8.19 -29.64
C HIS A 84 -21.98 8.58 -30.26
N CYS A 85 -20.85 8.07 -29.69
CA CYS A 85 -19.53 8.33 -30.21
C CYS A 85 -19.18 7.34 -31.35
N LYS A 86 -18.77 7.86 -32.51
CA LYS A 86 -18.38 7.05 -33.67
C LYS A 86 -16.86 7.01 -33.77
N SER A 87 -16.30 5.85 -34.05
CA SER A 87 -14.88 5.73 -34.38
C SER A 87 -14.56 6.36 -35.72
N LEU A 88 -13.65 7.33 -35.73
CA LEU A 88 -13.11 7.97 -36.94
C LEU A 88 -11.93 7.18 -37.53
N SER A 89 -11.28 6.32 -36.73
CA SER A 89 -10.15 5.50 -37.18
C SER A 89 -10.17 4.13 -36.53
N GLN A 90 -9.53 3.16 -37.19
CA GLN A 90 -9.32 1.85 -36.53
C GLN A 90 -8.28 1.94 -35.41
N PRO A 91 -8.44 1.17 -34.31
CA PRO A 91 -7.45 1.10 -33.25
C PRO A 91 -6.08 0.67 -33.78
N LYS A 92 -5.06 1.48 -33.53
CA LYS A 92 -3.65 1.16 -33.84
C LYS A 92 -3.00 0.57 -32.61
N LEU A 93 -2.50 -0.66 -32.73
CA LEU A 93 -1.75 -1.33 -31.66
C LEU A 93 -0.30 -0.87 -31.65
N ARG A 94 0.18 -0.50 -30.45
CA ARG A 94 1.57 -0.28 -30.13
C ARG A 94 1.92 -1.06 -28.88
N GLU A 95 3.06 -1.70 -28.85
CA GLU A 95 3.58 -2.38 -27.66
C GLU A 95 4.59 -1.50 -26.93
N GLN A 96 4.43 -1.38 -25.62
CA GLN A 96 5.35 -0.63 -24.76
C GLN A 96 5.60 -1.41 -23.46
N GLY A 97 6.80 -1.95 -23.32
CA GLY A 97 7.16 -2.78 -22.16
C GLY A 97 6.21 -3.96 -21.99
N THR A 98 5.55 -4.02 -20.85
CA THR A 98 4.59 -5.07 -20.46
C THR A 98 3.15 -4.76 -20.83
N ALA A 99 2.88 -3.71 -21.64
CA ALA A 99 1.53 -3.28 -22.00
C ALA A 99 1.28 -3.28 -23.50
N HIS A 100 0.03 -3.54 -23.88
CA HIS A 100 -0.55 -3.24 -25.17
C HIS A 100 -1.24 -1.88 -25.09
N ILE A 101 -0.98 -1.01 -26.07
CA ILE A 101 -1.57 0.32 -26.18
C ILE A 101 -2.30 0.40 -27.51
N TYR A 102 -3.60 0.64 -27.46
CA TYR A 102 -4.44 0.89 -28.63
C TYR A 102 -4.78 2.36 -28.66
N THR A 103 -4.63 3.01 -29.82
CA THR A 103 -4.98 4.42 -30.02
C THR A 103 -5.87 4.57 -31.22
N TRP A 104 -6.95 5.35 -31.11
CA TRP A 104 -7.87 5.68 -32.18
C TRP A 104 -8.57 6.99 -31.88
N ARG A 105 -9.28 7.53 -32.91
CA ARG A 105 -10.06 8.76 -32.81
C ARG A 105 -11.54 8.47 -32.78
N ILE A 106 -12.26 9.27 -32.02
CA ILE A 106 -13.72 9.23 -31.94
C ILE A 106 -14.32 10.61 -32.23
N ASP A 107 -15.57 10.60 -32.71
CA ASP A 107 -16.43 11.77 -32.84
C ASP A 107 -17.73 11.52 -32.10
N CYS A 108 -18.00 12.31 -31.08
CA CYS A 108 -19.18 12.27 -30.24
C CYS A 108 -20.23 13.33 -30.62
N GLY A 109 -19.94 14.07 -31.70
CA GLY A 109 -20.83 15.13 -32.24
C GLY A 109 -21.11 16.23 -31.22
N ASP A 110 -22.27 16.89 -31.38
CA ASP A 110 -22.67 18.03 -30.52
C ASP A 110 -22.90 17.65 -29.05
N ARG A 111 -23.11 16.37 -28.73
CA ARG A 111 -23.26 15.90 -27.35
C ARG A 111 -21.95 15.90 -26.59
N GLY A 112 -20.81 15.77 -27.27
CA GLY A 112 -19.49 15.68 -26.67
C GLY A 112 -19.35 14.54 -25.68
N LEU A 113 -18.45 14.71 -24.71
CA LEU A 113 -18.17 13.73 -23.66
C LEU A 113 -18.87 14.06 -22.33
N SER A 114 -19.48 15.22 -22.18
CA SER A 114 -20.21 15.58 -20.94
C SER A 114 -21.42 14.65 -20.76
N LEU A 115 -21.65 14.15 -19.54
CA LEU A 115 -22.70 13.19 -19.20
C LEU A 115 -22.60 11.83 -19.93
N ALA A 116 -21.52 11.60 -20.66
CA ALA A 116 -21.29 10.36 -21.39
C ALA A 116 -20.96 9.21 -20.43
N SER A 117 -21.56 8.04 -20.66
CA SER A 117 -21.23 6.83 -19.90
C SER A 117 -20.01 6.14 -20.54
N ILE A 118 -18.97 5.95 -19.75
CA ILE A 118 -17.73 5.27 -20.16
C ILE A 118 -17.55 4.08 -19.24
N GLY A 119 -17.11 2.95 -19.79
CA GLY A 119 -17.02 1.72 -19.05
C GLY A 119 -15.97 0.77 -19.57
N ALA A 120 -15.93 -0.40 -18.96
CA ALA A 120 -15.16 -1.53 -19.45
C ALA A 120 -15.94 -2.84 -19.20
N ASP A 121 -15.93 -3.71 -20.20
CA ASP A 121 -16.48 -5.05 -20.07
C ASP A 121 -15.36 -6.03 -19.73
N GLY A 122 -15.65 -7.05 -18.90
CA GLY A 122 -14.71 -8.09 -18.52
C GLY A 122 -13.81 -7.75 -17.32
N ILE A 123 -14.20 -6.80 -16.48
CA ILE A 123 -13.45 -6.43 -15.26
C ILE A 123 -13.44 -7.61 -14.29
N ALA A 124 -14.61 -8.23 -14.02
CA ALA A 124 -14.76 -9.37 -13.11
C ALA A 124 -13.82 -10.54 -13.47
N GLU A 125 -13.80 -10.91 -14.74
CA GLU A 125 -12.99 -12.02 -15.23
C GLU A 125 -11.50 -11.67 -15.25
N SER A 126 -11.16 -10.40 -15.48
CA SER A 126 -9.77 -9.93 -15.54
C SER A 126 -9.14 -9.74 -14.16
N ARG A 127 -9.96 -9.60 -13.12
CA ARG A 127 -9.54 -9.25 -11.74
C ARG A 127 -8.62 -8.02 -11.69
N THR A 128 -8.89 -7.06 -12.57
CA THR A 128 -8.05 -5.87 -12.75
C THR A 128 -8.94 -4.66 -12.92
N ASP A 129 -8.76 -3.66 -12.08
CA ASP A 129 -9.47 -2.40 -12.18
C ASP A 129 -9.09 -1.65 -13.44
N VAL A 130 -9.99 -0.77 -13.90
CA VAL A 130 -9.76 0.08 -15.05
C VAL A 130 -9.80 1.54 -14.62
N ILE A 131 -8.70 2.24 -14.83
CA ILE A 131 -8.60 3.67 -14.60
C ILE A 131 -9.18 4.39 -15.82
N VAL A 132 -10.11 5.31 -15.59
CA VAL A 132 -10.62 6.24 -16.59
C VAL A 132 -9.98 7.60 -16.37
N HIS A 133 -9.41 8.17 -17.44
CA HIS A 133 -8.87 9.52 -17.49
C HIS A 133 -9.45 10.25 -18.69
N ILE A 134 -10.14 11.35 -18.45
CA ILE A 134 -10.76 12.16 -19.50
C ILE A 134 -10.27 13.59 -19.35
N GLU A 135 -9.78 14.14 -20.43
CA GLU A 135 -9.40 15.54 -20.55
C GLU A 135 -10.31 16.19 -21.59
N LEU A 136 -11.12 17.15 -21.16
CA LEU A 136 -12.02 17.89 -22.02
C LEU A 136 -11.30 19.10 -22.63
N LEU A 137 -11.82 19.59 -23.76
CA LEU A 137 -11.25 20.73 -24.48
C LEU A 137 -11.17 22.01 -23.63
N ASP A 138 -12.05 22.17 -22.65
CA ASP A 138 -12.04 23.30 -21.71
C ASP A 138 -11.04 23.16 -20.55
N GLY A 139 -10.20 22.11 -20.59
CA GLY A 139 -9.18 21.85 -19.58
C GLY A 139 -9.68 21.11 -18.34
N ARG A 140 -10.95 20.74 -18.27
CA ARG A 140 -11.46 19.89 -17.20
C ARG A 140 -10.90 18.47 -17.33
N ILE A 141 -10.41 17.95 -16.22
CA ILE A 141 -9.89 16.59 -16.15
C ILE A 141 -10.74 15.79 -15.18
N TYR A 142 -11.25 14.66 -15.66
CA TYR A 142 -12.02 13.72 -14.86
C TYR A 142 -11.26 12.41 -14.74
N ARG A 143 -11.41 11.78 -13.59
CA ARG A 143 -10.85 10.45 -13.31
C ARG A 143 -11.81 9.63 -12.50
N SER A 144 -11.84 8.34 -12.82
CA SER A 144 -12.60 7.34 -12.08
C SER A 144 -11.88 6.00 -12.14
N ILE A 145 -12.24 5.13 -11.25
CA ILE A 145 -11.78 3.73 -11.25
C ILE A 145 -13.02 2.88 -11.44
N LEU A 146 -13.01 2.09 -12.49
CA LEU A 146 -14.06 1.10 -12.74
C LEU A 146 -13.66 -0.19 -12.07
N THR A 147 -14.57 -0.71 -11.27
CA THR A 147 -14.45 -1.99 -10.56
C THR A 147 -15.49 -2.97 -11.08
N ASP A 148 -15.43 -4.21 -10.58
CA ASP A 148 -16.43 -5.24 -10.88
C ASP A 148 -17.86 -4.80 -10.48
N ASP A 149 -17.98 -4.14 -9.32
CA ASP A 149 -19.26 -3.63 -8.82
C ASP A 149 -19.75 -2.41 -9.61
N GLU A 150 -18.84 -1.57 -10.11
CA GLU A 150 -19.14 -0.35 -10.86
C GLU A 150 -18.37 -0.34 -12.21
N PRO A 151 -18.76 -1.16 -13.19
CA PRO A 151 -18.04 -1.29 -14.46
C PRO A 151 -18.27 -0.12 -15.43
N ARG A 152 -19.14 0.82 -15.07
CA ARG A 152 -19.48 2.01 -15.88
C ARG A 152 -19.52 3.25 -15.00
N TRP A 153 -19.06 4.35 -15.56
CA TRP A 153 -19.05 5.63 -14.91
C TRP A 153 -19.52 6.73 -15.88
N SER A 154 -20.37 7.62 -15.41
CA SER A 154 -20.85 8.74 -16.20
C SER A 154 -20.03 9.99 -15.91
N VAL A 155 -19.54 10.65 -16.96
CA VAL A 155 -18.80 11.90 -16.84
C VAL A 155 -19.70 12.96 -16.21
N PRO A 156 -19.41 13.48 -15.03
CA PRO A 156 -20.23 14.52 -14.42
C PRO A 156 -20.07 15.83 -15.17
N GLU A 157 -21.11 16.64 -15.20
CA GLU A 157 -21.05 17.98 -15.78
C GLU A 157 -20.07 18.87 -14.99
N VAL A 158 -20.05 18.72 -13.67
CA VAL A 158 -19.08 19.32 -12.74
C VAL A 158 -18.74 18.28 -11.70
N GLN A 159 -17.43 17.94 -11.54
CA GLN A 159 -17.00 17.06 -10.46
C GLN A 159 -17.21 17.77 -9.12
N SER A 160 -18.01 17.20 -8.22
CA SER A 160 -18.23 17.81 -6.92
C SER A 160 -16.97 17.68 -6.05
N ASN A 161 -16.72 18.68 -5.19
CA ASN A 161 -15.63 18.61 -4.22
C ASN A 161 -15.78 17.40 -3.28
N TRP A 162 -17.01 16.94 -3.06
CA TRP A 162 -17.30 15.77 -2.24
C TRP A 162 -16.85 14.48 -2.91
N ASP A 163 -17.06 14.33 -4.22
CA ASP A 163 -16.58 13.15 -4.98
C ASP A 163 -15.07 13.11 -5.02
N VAL A 164 -14.42 14.26 -5.23
CA VAL A 164 -12.95 14.37 -5.13
C VAL A 164 -12.49 13.93 -3.75
N PHE A 165 -13.11 14.46 -2.69
CA PHE A 165 -12.74 14.13 -1.32
C PHE A 165 -12.87 12.62 -1.05
N THR A 166 -14.02 12.03 -1.32
CA THR A 166 -14.30 10.62 -1.02
C THR A 166 -13.43 9.66 -1.82
N ASN A 167 -13.25 9.94 -3.12
CA ASN A 167 -12.43 9.09 -4.00
C ASN A 167 -10.96 9.10 -3.58
N TYR A 168 -10.39 10.28 -3.30
CA TYR A 168 -9.00 10.36 -2.90
C TYR A 168 -8.75 9.90 -1.45
N ALA A 169 -9.71 10.11 -0.54
CA ALA A 169 -9.64 9.56 0.81
C ALA A 169 -9.68 8.02 0.79
N ARG A 170 -10.56 7.45 -0.02
CA ARG A 170 -10.60 5.99 -0.24
C ARG A 170 -9.28 5.49 -0.81
N LEU A 171 -8.75 6.14 -1.83
CA LEU A 171 -7.47 5.77 -2.44
C LEU A 171 -6.31 5.81 -1.42
N GLY A 172 -6.26 6.82 -0.55
CA GLY A 172 -5.27 6.92 0.53
C GLY A 172 -5.41 5.81 1.57
N PHE A 173 -6.65 5.47 1.92
CA PHE A 173 -6.96 4.36 2.83
C PHE A 173 -6.51 3.01 2.24
N GLU A 174 -6.85 2.74 0.99
CA GLU A 174 -6.46 1.52 0.29
C GLU A 174 -4.93 1.43 0.09
N HIS A 175 -4.29 2.56 -0.22
CA HIS A 175 -2.83 2.65 -0.35
C HIS A 175 -2.11 2.18 0.93
N ILE A 176 -2.56 2.64 2.09
CA ILE A 176 -1.97 2.23 3.38
C ILE A 176 -2.21 0.75 3.66
N LEU A 177 -3.43 0.26 3.46
CA LEU A 177 -3.77 -1.13 3.77
C LEU A 177 -3.11 -2.14 2.81
N SER A 178 -2.88 -1.75 1.57
CA SER A 178 -2.16 -2.57 0.58
C SER A 178 -0.64 -2.44 0.69
N GLY A 179 -0.15 -1.37 1.32
CA GLY A 179 1.28 -1.08 1.49
C GLY A 179 1.90 -1.82 2.66
N PHE A 180 2.35 -3.07 2.48
CA PHE A 180 3.02 -3.85 3.53
C PHE A 180 4.20 -3.13 4.17
N ASP A 181 4.90 -2.29 3.43
CA ASP A 181 5.98 -1.43 3.95
C ASP A 181 5.46 -0.48 5.02
N HIS A 182 4.39 0.23 4.73
CA HIS A 182 3.76 1.18 5.63
C HIS A 182 3.22 0.47 6.88
N LEU A 183 2.53 -0.66 6.69
CA LEU A 183 1.99 -1.45 7.81
C LEU A 183 3.11 -1.98 8.71
N SER A 184 4.21 -2.50 8.13
CA SER A 184 5.37 -2.97 8.89
C SER A 184 6.06 -1.83 9.64
N PHE A 185 6.16 -0.65 9.02
CA PHE A 185 6.72 0.55 9.64
C PHE A 185 5.87 1.01 10.82
N VAL A 186 4.54 1.16 10.63
CA VAL A 186 3.60 1.57 11.69
C VAL A 186 3.58 0.54 12.82
N PHE A 187 3.61 -0.76 12.51
CA PHE A 187 3.71 -1.81 13.52
C PHE A 187 5.01 -1.71 14.33
N GLY A 188 6.13 -1.44 13.67
CA GLY A 188 7.41 -1.18 14.35
C GLY A 188 7.33 0.03 15.29
N LEU A 189 6.71 1.13 14.87
CA LEU A 189 6.48 2.31 15.72
C LEU A 189 5.60 1.97 16.94
N MET A 190 4.58 1.13 16.77
CA MET A 190 3.72 0.67 17.85
C MET A 190 4.50 -0.11 18.94
N LEU A 191 5.58 -0.80 18.56
CA LEU A 191 6.44 -1.50 19.50
C LEU A 191 7.42 -0.57 20.25
N LEU A 192 7.66 0.64 19.72
CA LEU A 192 8.63 1.60 20.25
C LEU A 192 8.02 2.60 21.23
N VAL A 193 6.78 3.03 20.99
CA VAL A 193 6.16 4.12 21.74
C VAL A 193 4.88 3.67 22.45
N SER A 194 4.50 4.41 23.50
CA SER A 194 3.24 4.15 24.20
C SER A 194 2.03 4.52 23.33
N PRO A 195 0.86 3.87 23.48
CA PRO A 195 -0.35 4.13 22.69
C PRO A 195 -0.77 5.61 22.64
N ARG A 196 -0.59 6.34 23.77
CA ARG A 196 -0.92 7.77 23.83
C ARG A 196 -0.03 8.65 22.95
N ARG A 197 1.24 8.27 22.77
CA ARG A 197 2.19 8.98 21.89
C ARG A 197 2.10 8.52 20.45
N LEU A 198 1.60 7.32 20.23
CA LEU A 198 1.53 6.71 18.90
C LEU A 198 0.69 7.54 17.93
N PHE A 199 -0.43 8.10 18.40
CA PHE A 199 -1.23 9.03 17.60
C PHE A 199 -0.38 10.17 17.02
N TRP A 200 0.35 10.91 17.88
CA TRP A 200 1.20 12.03 17.43
C TRP A 200 2.35 11.59 16.53
N VAL A 201 2.87 10.40 16.73
CA VAL A 201 3.95 9.82 15.91
C VAL A 201 3.42 9.46 14.52
N VAL A 202 2.24 8.85 14.44
CA VAL A 202 1.56 8.53 13.18
C VAL A 202 1.22 9.81 12.42
N THR A 203 0.60 10.79 13.08
CA THR A 203 0.29 12.09 12.46
C THR A 203 1.54 12.83 11.96
N ALA A 204 2.63 12.79 12.72
CA ALA A 204 3.90 13.39 12.27
C ALA A 204 4.47 12.70 11.02
N PHE A 205 4.36 11.38 10.95
CA PHE A 205 4.71 10.62 9.75
C PHE A 205 3.85 11.05 8.56
N THR A 206 2.52 11.13 8.73
CA THR A 206 1.58 11.56 7.68
C THR A 206 1.88 12.99 7.21
N ILE A 207 2.22 13.90 8.12
CA ILE A 207 2.61 15.27 7.75
C ILE A 207 3.89 15.26 6.91
N GLY A 208 4.94 14.55 7.33
CA GLY A 208 6.16 14.41 6.55
C GLY A 208 5.90 13.81 5.17
N HIS A 209 5.10 12.73 5.12
CA HIS A 209 4.66 12.09 3.88
C HIS A 209 3.93 13.06 2.96
N SER A 210 2.99 13.84 3.50
CA SER A 210 2.20 14.82 2.75
C SER A 210 3.06 15.89 2.09
N ILE A 211 4.08 16.39 2.79
CA ILE A 211 4.99 17.43 2.27
C ILE A 211 5.71 16.94 1.01
N THR A 212 6.38 15.78 1.09
CA THR A 212 7.16 15.27 -0.04
C THR A 212 6.27 14.74 -1.16
N LEU A 213 5.11 14.17 -0.82
CA LEU A 213 4.11 13.79 -1.80
C LEU A 213 3.61 15.01 -2.59
N ALA A 214 3.30 16.11 -1.90
CA ALA A 214 2.87 17.35 -2.55
C ALA A 214 3.97 17.94 -3.44
N LEU A 215 5.21 18.04 -2.93
CA LEU A 215 6.36 18.54 -3.71
C LEU A 215 6.59 17.71 -4.98
N SER A 216 6.40 16.39 -4.88
CA SER A 216 6.58 15.52 -6.03
C SER A 216 5.37 15.51 -6.96
N ALA A 217 4.15 15.63 -6.44
CA ALA A 217 2.93 15.74 -7.25
C ALA A 217 2.88 17.05 -8.05
N LEU A 218 3.43 18.14 -7.49
CA LEU A 218 3.58 19.44 -8.15
C LEU A 218 4.83 19.54 -9.03
N ASP A 219 5.54 18.41 -9.20
CA ASP A 219 6.75 18.32 -10.04
C ASP A 219 7.94 19.20 -9.60
N VAL A 220 7.91 19.69 -8.35
CA VAL A 220 9.01 20.46 -7.74
C VAL A 220 10.20 19.54 -7.44
N VAL A 221 9.92 18.29 -7.03
CA VAL A 221 10.93 17.27 -6.73
C VAL A 221 10.70 16.06 -7.62
N ARG A 222 11.71 15.71 -8.42
CA ARG A 222 11.71 14.51 -9.25
C ARG A 222 12.77 13.54 -8.75
N VAL A 223 12.35 12.36 -8.33
CA VAL A 223 13.25 11.30 -7.86
C VAL A 223 13.05 10.03 -8.66
N GLN A 224 14.10 9.24 -8.77
CA GLN A 224 14.00 7.90 -9.30
C GLN A 224 13.29 7.02 -8.27
N GLN A 225 12.29 6.25 -8.70
CA GLN A 225 11.45 5.44 -7.83
C GLN A 225 12.24 4.36 -7.08
N ARG A 226 13.07 3.63 -7.80
CA ARG A 226 13.81 2.46 -7.28
C ARG A 226 14.72 2.76 -6.09
N PRO A 227 15.60 3.78 -6.11
CA PRO A 227 16.40 4.15 -4.92
C PRO A 227 15.53 4.51 -3.71
N ILE A 228 14.41 5.19 -3.93
CA ILE A 228 13.51 5.57 -2.84
C ILE A 228 12.86 4.34 -2.21
N GLU A 229 12.40 3.39 -3.00
CA GLU A 229 11.82 2.15 -2.49
C GLU A 229 12.83 1.32 -1.67
N ILE A 230 14.10 1.29 -2.08
CA ILE A 230 15.18 0.66 -1.29
C ILE A 230 15.36 1.38 0.05
N LEU A 231 15.37 2.72 0.04
CA LEU A 231 15.51 3.52 1.26
C LEU A 231 14.29 3.36 2.19
N ILE A 232 13.09 3.22 1.64
CA ILE A 232 11.87 2.91 2.39
C ILE A 232 12.04 1.56 3.11
N ALA A 233 12.47 0.52 2.40
CA ALA A 233 12.72 -0.79 3.00
C ALA A 233 13.82 -0.73 4.08
N LEU A 234 14.91 0.01 3.84
CA LEU A 234 15.95 0.23 4.85
C LEU A 234 15.42 0.96 6.09
N SER A 235 14.51 1.93 5.93
CA SER A 235 13.90 2.64 7.05
C SER A 235 13.15 1.70 8.00
N ILE A 236 12.48 0.68 7.46
CA ILE A 236 11.81 -0.37 8.23
C ILE A 236 12.86 -1.22 8.99
N GLY A 237 13.97 -1.53 8.37
CA GLY A 237 15.10 -2.20 9.02
C GLY A 237 15.67 -1.41 10.19
N VAL A 238 15.79 -0.08 10.04
CA VAL A 238 16.21 0.82 11.15
C VAL A 238 15.21 0.80 12.29
N VAL A 239 13.91 0.84 12.01
CA VAL A 239 12.87 0.72 13.05
C VAL A 239 12.95 -0.62 13.77
N ALA A 240 13.14 -1.73 13.03
CA ALA A 240 13.30 -3.06 13.63
C ALA A 240 14.53 -3.13 14.55
N TRP A 241 15.66 -2.55 14.12
CA TRP A 241 16.87 -2.44 14.96
C TRP A 241 16.62 -1.62 16.23
N GLU A 242 15.95 -0.49 16.15
CA GLU A 242 15.56 0.33 17.29
C GLU A 242 14.66 -0.45 18.28
N VAL A 243 13.74 -1.29 17.78
CA VAL A 243 12.90 -2.14 18.62
C VAL A 243 13.74 -3.14 19.43
N VAL A 244 14.78 -3.74 18.82
CA VAL A 244 15.72 -4.64 19.52
C VAL A 244 16.47 -3.89 20.61
N ARG A 245 16.95 -2.68 20.35
CA ARG A 245 17.66 -1.85 21.33
C ARG A 245 16.77 -1.50 22.52
N VAL A 246 15.52 -1.12 22.26
CA VAL A 246 14.53 -0.85 23.33
C VAL A 246 14.23 -2.12 24.13
N ALA A 247 14.17 -3.29 23.49
CA ALA A 247 14.00 -4.57 24.18
C ALA A 247 15.20 -4.92 25.09
N ASN A 248 16.37 -4.34 24.83
CA ASN A 248 17.58 -4.43 25.65
C ASN A 248 17.70 -3.28 26.68
N SER A 249 16.62 -2.52 26.90
CA SER A 249 16.57 -1.38 27.82
C SER A 249 17.47 -0.19 27.46
N GLU A 250 17.86 -0.07 26.18
CA GLU A 250 18.65 1.05 25.70
C GLU A 250 17.75 2.25 25.39
N ARG A 251 18.27 3.45 25.64
CA ARG A 251 17.64 4.68 25.16
C ARG A 251 18.07 4.96 23.72
N THR A 252 17.10 5.10 22.82
CA THR A 252 17.32 5.25 21.37
C THR A 252 16.87 6.62 20.87
N GLY A 253 17.14 6.91 19.60
CA GLY A 253 16.65 8.10 18.93
C GLY A 253 15.12 8.17 18.94
N PHE A 254 14.45 7.06 18.64
CA PHE A 254 12.98 6.98 18.67
C PHE A 254 12.39 7.17 20.06
N THR A 255 13.06 6.72 21.12
CA THR A 255 12.56 6.92 22.49
C THR A 255 12.77 8.35 23.00
N ARG A 256 13.74 9.08 22.42
CA ARG A 256 14.03 10.48 22.77
C ARG A 256 13.18 11.47 21.97
N LEU A 257 13.12 11.30 20.64
CA LEU A 257 12.48 12.21 19.71
C LEU A 257 11.59 11.45 18.71
N PRO A 258 10.58 10.70 19.16
CA PRO A 258 9.80 9.81 18.31
C PRO A 258 9.04 10.56 17.19
N VAL A 259 8.52 11.73 17.48
CA VAL A 259 7.77 12.56 16.53
C VAL A 259 8.66 13.04 15.39
N MET A 260 9.88 13.54 15.73
CA MET A 260 10.82 14.01 14.72
C MET A 260 11.32 12.89 13.82
N MET A 261 11.63 11.73 14.41
CA MET A 261 12.06 10.54 13.65
C MET A 261 10.95 10.07 12.69
N ALA A 262 9.70 10.01 13.17
CA ALA A 262 8.58 9.63 12.34
C ALA A 262 8.35 10.62 11.19
N ALA A 263 8.42 11.94 11.44
CA ALA A 263 8.31 12.96 10.40
C ALA A 263 9.41 12.80 9.33
N THR A 264 10.67 12.54 9.74
CA THR A 264 11.78 12.33 8.81
C THR A 264 11.56 11.11 7.91
N PHE A 265 11.10 10.00 8.48
CA PHE A 265 10.77 8.81 7.66
C PHE A 265 9.51 9.03 6.82
N GLY A 266 8.55 9.80 7.31
CA GLY A 266 7.40 10.23 6.51
C GLY A 266 7.81 10.97 5.25
N LEU A 267 8.75 11.94 5.36
CA LEU A 267 9.33 12.64 4.21
C LEU A 267 9.91 11.67 3.16
N LEU A 268 10.58 10.62 3.60
CA LEU A 268 11.13 9.60 2.71
C LEU A 268 10.03 8.80 2.01
N HIS A 269 9.03 8.33 2.77
CA HIS A 269 7.94 7.50 2.25
C HIS A 269 7.05 8.24 1.25
N GLY A 270 6.83 9.56 1.44
CA GLY A 270 6.02 10.35 0.51
C GLY A 270 6.63 10.47 -0.89
N LEU A 271 7.95 10.39 -1.03
CA LEU A 271 8.62 10.33 -2.33
C LEU A 271 8.35 9.02 -3.07
N GLY A 272 8.07 7.93 -2.35
CA GLY A 272 7.86 6.61 -2.96
C GLY A 272 6.55 6.47 -3.73
N PHE A 273 5.51 7.24 -3.40
CA PHE A 273 4.21 7.15 -4.08
C PHE A 273 4.01 8.18 -5.18
N ALA A 274 4.90 9.13 -5.30
CA ALA A 274 4.79 10.24 -6.24
C ALA A 274 4.67 9.80 -7.72
N GLY A 275 5.35 8.74 -8.10
CA GLY A 275 5.26 8.17 -9.45
C GLY A 275 3.88 7.60 -9.76
N ALA A 276 3.31 6.84 -8.82
CA ALA A 276 1.97 6.27 -8.96
C ALA A 276 0.88 7.36 -8.99
N LEU A 277 0.98 8.36 -8.12
CA LEU A 277 0.03 9.47 -8.09
C LEU A 277 0.06 10.31 -9.39
N ARG A 278 1.24 10.50 -9.99
CA ARG A 278 1.36 11.14 -11.31
C ARG A 278 0.74 10.30 -12.42
N ALA A 279 0.90 8.97 -12.37
CA ALA A 279 0.30 8.08 -13.35
C ALA A 279 -1.23 8.05 -13.25
N LEU A 280 -1.78 8.14 -12.04
CA LEU A 280 -3.21 8.32 -11.78
C LEU A 280 -3.68 9.71 -12.26
N GLY A 281 -2.77 10.70 -12.22
CA GLY A 281 -2.95 12.11 -12.48
C GLY A 281 -3.92 12.79 -11.52
N LEU A 282 -3.66 14.03 -11.21
CA LEU A 282 -4.47 14.85 -10.30
C LEU A 282 -5.38 15.79 -11.10
N PRO A 283 -6.65 15.98 -10.72
CA PRO A 283 -7.50 16.97 -11.36
C PRO A 283 -6.90 18.37 -11.16
N GLN A 284 -6.53 19.03 -12.25
CA GLN A 284 -5.80 20.31 -12.23
C GLN A 284 -6.46 21.39 -11.35
N GLY A 285 -7.80 21.45 -11.37
CA GLY A 285 -8.58 22.39 -10.57
C GLY A 285 -8.74 22.01 -9.09
N ALA A 286 -8.38 20.79 -8.67
CA ALA A 286 -8.62 20.27 -7.32
C ALA A 286 -7.40 19.58 -6.69
N ILE A 287 -6.18 19.88 -7.18
CA ILE A 287 -4.95 19.26 -6.67
C ILE A 287 -4.82 19.38 -5.14
N PRO A 288 -5.00 20.55 -4.50
CA PRO A 288 -4.88 20.66 -3.05
C PRO A 288 -5.89 19.79 -2.30
N LEU A 289 -7.15 19.74 -2.77
CA LEU A 289 -8.19 18.93 -2.18
C LEU A 289 -7.89 17.45 -2.33
N SER A 290 -7.44 17.01 -3.51
CA SER A 290 -7.08 15.61 -3.77
C SER A 290 -5.94 15.14 -2.87
N LEU A 291 -4.87 15.94 -2.74
CA LEU A 291 -3.73 15.64 -1.87
C LEU A 291 -4.14 15.61 -0.39
N PHE A 292 -4.93 16.58 0.05
CA PHE A 292 -5.46 16.62 1.41
C PHE A 292 -6.30 15.38 1.71
N SER A 293 -7.26 15.07 0.84
CA SER A 293 -8.17 13.93 0.99
C SER A 293 -7.41 12.60 1.03
N PHE A 294 -6.43 12.43 0.15
CA PHE A 294 -5.57 11.26 0.13
C PHE A 294 -4.81 11.06 1.46
N ASN A 295 -4.25 12.13 2.01
CA ASN A 295 -3.55 12.08 3.30
C ASN A 295 -4.50 11.85 4.49
N VAL A 296 -5.73 12.36 4.44
CA VAL A 296 -6.79 12.00 5.41
C VAL A 296 -7.06 10.50 5.34
N GLY A 297 -7.17 9.94 4.14
CA GLY A 297 -7.33 8.49 3.96
C GLY A 297 -6.18 7.67 4.54
N ILE A 298 -4.94 8.11 4.31
CA ILE A 298 -3.73 7.52 4.90
C ILE A 298 -3.83 7.52 6.43
N GLU A 299 -4.09 8.66 7.04
CA GLU A 299 -4.19 8.82 8.50
C GLU A 299 -5.26 7.89 9.09
N VAL A 300 -6.45 7.88 8.50
CA VAL A 300 -7.55 7.00 8.92
C VAL A 300 -7.16 5.53 8.80
N GLY A 301 -6.53 5.14 7.69
CA GLY A 301 -6.07 3.76 7.47
C GLY A 301 -5.00 3.32 8.48
N GLN A 302 -4.03 4.18 8.78
CA GLN A 302 -3.02 3.91 9.81
C GLN A 302 -3.63 3.76 11.20
N LEU A 303 -4.54 4.66 11.59
CA LEU A 303 -5.23 4.59 12.88
C LEU A 303 -6.12 3.36 12.99
N ALA A 304 -6.81 2.98 11.91
CA ALA A 304 -7.59 1.74 11.86
C ALA A 304 -6.69 0.51 12.03
N PHE A 305 -5.55 0.45 11.32
CA PHE A 305 -4.58 -0.62 11.49
C PHE A 305 -4.04 -0.68 12.92
N VAL A 306 -3.67 0.45 13.52
CA VAL A 306 -3.20 0.52 14.91
C VAL A 306 -4.27 0.01 15.87
N ALA A 307 -5.52 0.42 15.70
CA ALA A 307 -6.63 -0.02 16.54
C ALA A 307 -6.81 -1.55 16.48
N VAL A 308 -6.77 -2.13 15.30
CA VAL A 308 -6.87 -3.59 15.11
C VAL A 308 -5.64 -4.30 15.67
N ALA A 309 -4.43 -3.79 15.42
CA ALA A 309 -3.18 -4.39 15.87
C ALA A 309 -2.96 -4.29 17.38
N LEU A 310 -3.55 -3.31 18.06
CA LEU A 310 -3.49 -3.20 19.52
C LEU A 310 -4.29 -4.29 20.25
N VAL A 311 -5.34 -4.86 19.63
CA VAL A 311 -6.16 -5.91 20.24
C VAL A 311 -5.31 -7.14 20.61
N PRO A 312 -4.62 -7.83 19.68
CA PRO A 312 -3.80 -8.98 20.03
C PRO A 312 -2.63 -8.60 20.94
N VAL A 313 -2.06 -7.40 20.77
CA VAL A 313 -1.00 -6.90 21.63
C VAL A 313 -1.48 -6.77 23.10
N ALA A 314 -2.68 -6.24 23.32
CA ALA A 314 -3.29 -6.13 24.65
C ALA A 314 -3.60 -7.49 25.29
N LEU A 315 -3.98 -8.48 24.48
CA LEU A 315 -4.26 -9.84 24.95
C LEU A 315 -3.00 -10.59 25.39
N VAL A 316 -1.85 -10.30 24.75
CA VAL A 316 -0.55 -10.94 25.07
C VAL A 316 0.20 -10.20 26.19
N SER A 317 -0.10 -8.92 26.43
CA SER A 317 0.55 -8.14 27.50
C SER A 317 -0.17 -8.34 28.82
N SER A 318 0.43 -9.06 29.75
CA SER A 318 -0.08 -9.30 31.14
C SER A 318 0.08 -8.10 32.08
N SER A 319 0.75 -7.04 31.67
CA SER A 319 0.91 -5.76 32.37
C SER A 319 1.21 -4.69 31.32
N ASN A 320 0.94 -3.44 31.60
CA ASN A 320 1.06 -2.27 30.67
C ASN A 320 2.37 -2.14 29.88
N SER A 321 3.19 -3.20 29.77
CA SER A 321 4.43 -3.24 29.00
C SER A 321 4.54 -4.52 28.15
N LEU A 322 4.91 -4.36 26.89
CA LEU A 322 5.23 -5.47 25.99
C LEU A 322 6.47 -6.21 26.50
N SER A 323 6.41 -7.56 26.51
CA SER A 323 7.55 -8.36 26.92
C SER A 323 8.76 -8.13 26.00
N PRO A 324 9.99 -8.10 26.53
CA PRO A 324 11.20 -7.97 25.72
C PRO A 324 11.32 -9.05 24.63
N THR A 325 10.87 -10.26 24.94
CA THR A 325 10.85 -11.38 23.98
C THR A 325 9.92 -11.11 22.81
N PHE A 326 8.70 -10.63 23.07
CA PHE A 326 7.75 -10.28 22.02
C PHE A 326 8.31 -9.18 21.09
N ARG A 327 8.91 -8.14 21.69
CA ARG A 327 9.57 -7.08 20.90
C ARG A 327 10.67 -7.63 20.02
N ARG A 328 11.55 -8.49 20.54
CA ARG A 328 12.65 -9.08 19.75
C ARG A 328 12.13 -9.93 18.61
N VAL A 329 11.18 -10.85 18.87
CA VAL A 329 10.61 -11.71 17.83
C VAL A 329 9.97 -10.88 16.73
N SER A 330 9.13 -9.90 17.09
CA SER A 330 8.51 -8.99 16.12
C SER A 330 9.55 -8.21 15.31
N ALA A 331 10.60 -7.70 15.97
CA ALA A 331 11.66 -6.96 15.30
C ALA A 331 12.44 -7.83 14.29
N TYR A 332 12.73 -9.09 14.64
CA TYR A 332 13.38 -10.00 13.70
C TYR A 332 12.50 -10.30 12.49
N ILE A 333 11.18 -10.48 12.67
CA ILE A 333 10.23 -10.68 11.56
C ILE A 333 10.24 -9.46 10.65
N ILE A 334 10.02 -8.26 11.20
CA ILE A 334 9.96 -7.02 10.43
C ILE A 334 11.31 -6.75 9.74
N GLY A 335 12.42 -6.93 10.46
CA GLY A 335 13.77 -6.72 9.93
C GLY A 335 14.10 -7.67 8.79
N SER A 336 13.73 -8.94 8.90
CA SER A 336 13.92 -9.93 7.82
C SER A 336 13.12 -9.56 6.57
N LEU A 337 11.86 -9.14 6.72
CA LEU A 337 11.03 -8.65 5.61
C LEU A 337 11.65 -7.41 4.96
N ALA A 338 12.10 -6.45 5.77
CA ALA A 338 12.73 -5.23 5.26
C ALA A 338 13.96 -5.55 4.41
N PHE A 339 14.86 -6.42 4.88
CA PHE A 339 16.03 -6.84 4.11
C PHE A 339 15.66 -7.62 2.85
N TYR A 340 14.65 -8.50 2.93
CA TYR A 340 14.12 -9.17 1.74
C TYR A 340 13.69 -8.16 0.68
N TRP A 341 12.92 -7.13 1.04
CA TRP A 341 12.50 -6.08 0.11
C TRP A 341 13.66 -5.25 -0.43
N VAL A 342 14.69 -4.96 0.39
CA VAL A 342 15.92 -4.30 -0.08
C VAL A 342 16.55 -5.11 -1.22
N PHE A 343 16.73 -6.42 -1.02
CA PHE A 343 17.33 -7.28 -2.03
C PHE A 343 16.47 -7.37 -3.29
N VAL A 344 15.18 -7.60 -3.15
CA VAL A 344 14.26 -7.68 -4.30
C VAL A 344 14.32 -6.39 -5.11
N ARG A 345 14.18 -5.22 -4.46
CA ARG A 345 14.18 -3.91 -5.14
C ARG A 345 15.55 -3.50 -5.69
N ALA A 346 16.64 -4.03 -5.13
CA ALA A 346 17.99 -3.78 -5.65
C ALA A 346 18.29 -4.61 -6.89
N LEU A 347 17.71 -5.81 -7.03
CA LEU A 347 17.99 -6.76 -8.11
C LEU A 347 17.01 -6.65 -9.30
N THR A 348 15.74 -6.21 -9.05
CA THR A 348 14.73 -5.97 -10.10
C THR A 348 14.78 -4.56 -10.64
#